data_2ae80c02902d1da82359ddfcdd467865
#
_entry.id   2ae80c02902d1da82359ddfcdd467865
#
_cell.length_a   1.000
_cell.length_b   1.000
_cell.length_c   1.000
_cell.angle_alpha   90.00
_cell.angle_beta   90.00
_cell.angle_gamma   90.00
#
_symmetry.space_group_name_H-M   'P 1'
#
loop_
_entity.id
_entity.type
_entity.pdbx_description
1 polymer ?
#
loop_
_entity_poly.entity_id
_entity_poly.type
_entity_poly.pdbx_seq_one_letter_code
_entity_poly.pdbx_strand_id
1 'polypeptide(L)'
;VHPVLAKVLMRTVEMNGYRLVVYKELKLRDGVLVQGLPGIGLVGKIAVDYIISSLNLPKVAELTGPGLMLPVGNAGVFVDGDGRLLLPSYKFYLLPLEGKDVLFLTSEVQPVSWAQFEVAERVLDFFTSIGGREVVGVCGTSTESEEVEVYFAAAPEVDTSKLEGLNLKRSSGGTITGACGLLPALASLRGLRGYVIMGSTHTSEPNPVAARAVVVTLSRLLGFSISLDELDRMILEIKSREEVMRKMLEQAEKRAETGLPSWYV
;
A
#
# COMPACT_ATOMS: atom_id res chain seq x y z
N VAL A 1 -2.40 -12.17 27.69
CA VAL A 1 -3.85 -12.21 27.37
C VAL A 1 -4.24 -10.79 27.00
N HIS A 2 -4.18 -10.42 25.69
CA HIS A 2 -4.72 -9.15 25.24
C HIS A 2 -6.24 -9.26 25.18
N PRO A 3 -6.99 -8.34 25.79
CA PRO A 3 -8.43 -8.31 25.62
C PRO A 3 -8.72 -7.99 24.14
N VAL A 4 -9.32 -8.93 23.44
CA VAL A 4 -9.97 -8.69 22.15
C VAL A 4 -11.14 -7.75 22.47
N LEU A 5 -10.90 -6.45 22.37
CA LEU A 5 -11.98 -5.47 22.34
C LEU A 5 -12.85 -5.83 21.14
N ALA A 6 -14.01 -6.41 21.42
CA ALA A 6 -15.04 -6.62 20.42
C ALA A 6 -15.25 -5.27 19.74
N LYS A 7 -14.83 -5.15 18.45
CA LYS A 7 -15.07 -3.94 17.67
C LYS A 7 -16.57 -3.77 17.59
N VAL A 8 -17.08 -2.75 18.26
CA VAL A 8 -18.52 -2.45 18.23
C VAL A 8 -18.87 -2.09 16.79
N LEU A 9 -19.59 -2.97 16.14
CA LEU A 9 -20.16 -2.73 14.82
C LEU A 9 -21.16 -1.58 14.94
N MET A 10 -20.88 -0.43 14.31
CA MET A 10 -21.82 0.68 14.32
C MET A 10 -22.84 0.59 13.18
N ARG A 11 -22.39 0.23 12.00
CA ARG A 11 -23.25 0.23 10.81
C ARG A 11 -22.70 -0.71 9.73
N THR A 12 -23.60 -1.45 9.09
CA THR A 12 -23.32 -2.14 7.83
C THR A 12 -24.10 -1.47 6.71
N VAL A 13 -23.43 -1.19 5.59
CA VAL A 13 -24.03 -0.62 4.40
C VAL A 13 -23.85 -1.60 3.24
N GLU A 14 -24.95 -2.00 2.62
CA GLU A 14 -24.93 -2.81 1.40
C GLU A 14 -24.81 -1.89 0.18
N MET A 15 -23.86 -2.20 -0.71
CA MET A 15 -23.50 -1.38 -1.86
C MET A 15 -23.40 -2.24 -3.13
N ASN A 16 -24.55 -2.63 -3.71
CA ASN A 16 -24.60 -3.46 -4.93
C ASN A 16 -23.73 -4.74 -4.83
N GLY A 17 -24.00 -5.58 -3.83
CA GLY A 17 -23.27 -6.82 -3.59
C GLY A 17 -21.98 -6.68 -2.78
N TYR A 18 -21.54 -5.44 -2.55
CA TYR A 18 -20.46 -5.14 -1.62
C TYR A 18 -21.02 -4.80 -0.25
N ARG A 19 -20.30 -5.20 0.80
CA ARG A 19 -20.66 -4.90 2.19
C ARG A 19 -19.59 -4.02 2.82
N LEU A 20 -19.97 -2.82 3.24
CA LEU A 20 -19.15 -1.90 3.99
C LEU A 20 -19.55 -1.98 5.47
N VAL A 21 -18.62 -2.41 6.31
CA VAL A 21 -18.75 -2.42 7.76
C VAL A 21 -18.04 -1.18 8.30
N VAL A 22 -18.75 -0.35 9.06
CA VAL A 22 -18.20 0.86 9.69
C VAL A 22 -18.18 0.65 11.19
N TYR A 23 -17.00 0.78 11.79
CA TYR A 23 -16.78 0.54 13.23
C TYR A 23 -16.84 1.80 14.08
N LYS A 24 -16.80 2.99 13.45
CA LYS A 24 -16.84 4.29 14.09
C LYS A 24 -17.51 5.29 13.17
N GLU A 25 -18.30 6.20 13.72
CA GLU A 25 -18.81 7.32 12.92
C GLU A 25 -17.64 8.14 12.35
N LEU A 26 -17.70 8.43 11.06
CA LEU A 26 -16.64 9.10 10.31
C LEU A 26 -17.20 10.35 9.66
N LYS A 27 -16.52 11.46 9.92
CA LYS A 27 -16.67 12.72 9.21
C LYS A 27 -15.29 13.35 9.13
N LEU A 28 -14.67 13.27 7.95
CA LEU A 28 -13.31 13.74 7.74
C LEU A 28 -13.26 15.25 7.53
N ARG A 29 -12.25 15.88 8.10
CA ARG A 29 -11.88 17.28 7.83
C ARG A 29 -10.85 17.27 6.71
N ASP A 30 -11.11 17.93 5.59
CA ASP A 30 -10.25 17.92 4.39
C ASP A 30 -9.63 16.53 4.14
N GLY A 31 -10.51 15.52 4.01
CA GLY A 31 -10.13 14.11 4.07
C GLY A 31 -9.18 13.69 2.95
N VAL A 32 -8.09 13.02 3.30
CA VAL A 32 -7.13 12.43 2.37
C VAL A 32 -7.20 10.91 2.45
N LEU A 33 -7.39 10.22 1.32
CA LEU A 33 -7.28 8.77 1.21
C LEU A 33 -5.90 8.41 0.66
N VAL A 34 -5.15 7.60 1.39
CA VAL A 34 -3.87 7.05 0.96
C VAL A 34 -4.03 5.54 0.78
N GLN A 35 -3.89 5.07 -0.45
CA GLN A 35 -4.07 3.66 -0.79
C GLN A 35 -2.74 2.99 -1.06
N GLY A 36 -2.44 1.86 -0.38
CA GLY A 36 -1.31 0.98 -0.66
C GLY A 36 -1.75 -0.48 -0.71
N LEU A 37 -1.73 -1.07 -1.91
CA LEU A 37 -2.14 -2.44 -2.19
C LEU A 37 -0.97 -3.26 -2.75
N PRO A 38 -1.09 -4.60 -2.79
CA PRO A 38 -0.09 -5.44 -3.45
C PRO A 38 0.17 -5.00 -4.89
N GLY A 39 1.43 -4.87 -5.28
CA GLY A 39 1.87 -4.44 -6.62
C GLY A 39 3.37 -4.62 -6.75
N ILE A 40 4.00 -3.95 -7.74
CA ILE A 40 5.44 -4.06 -8.03
C ILE A 40 6.25 -3.80 -6.76
N GLY A 41 7.13 -4.75 -6.42
CA GLY A 41 7.98 -4.69 -5.23
C GLY A 41 7.22 -4.58 -3.90
N LEU A 42 5.91 -4.80 -3.87
CA LEU A 42 5.02 -4.55 -2.73
C LEU A 42 5.20 -3.16 -2.09
N VAL A 43 5.78 -2.20 -2.82
CA VAL A 43 6.22 -0.90 -2.28
C VAL A 43 5.06 -0.17 -1.58
N GLY A 44 3.92 -0.04 -2.25
CA GLY A 44 2.75 0.65 -1.66
C GLY A 44 2.18 -0.08 -0.45
N LYS A 45 2.09 -1.41 -0.52
CA LYS A 45 1.60 -2.24 0.58
C LYS A 45 2.50 -2.13 1.81
N ILE A 46 3.81 -2.32 1.65
CA ILE A 46 4.79 -2.24 2.75
C ILE A 46 4.74 -0.83 3.37
N ALA A 47 4.74 0.22 2.56
CA ALA A 47 4.73 1.59 3.06
C ALA A 47 3.47 1.91 3.88
N VAL A 48 2.30 1.57 3.37
CA VAL A 48 1.03 1.86 4.06
C VAL A 48 0.84 0.97 5.29
N ASP A 49 1.15 -0.33 5.20
CA ASP A 49 1.07 -1.24 6.36
C ASP A 49 2.04 -0.83 7.47
N TYR A 50 3.24 -0.38 7.08
CA TYR A 50 4.21 0.14 8.05
C TYR A 50 3.70 1.38 8.78
N ILE A 51 3.12 2.34 8.06
CA ILE A 51 2.53 3.54 8.69
C ILE A 51 1.39 3.14 9.65
N ILE A 52 0.52 2.24 9.22
CA ILE A 52 -0.61 1.75 10.03
C ILE A 52 -0.12 1.08 11.33
N SER A 53 0.86 0.19 11.23
CA SER A 53 1.38 -0.56 12.37
C SER A 53 2.22 0.32 13.30
N SER A 54 3.14 1.12 12.76
CA SER A 54 4.06 1.98 13.53
C SER A 54 3.32 3.07 14.31
N LEU A 55 2.23 3.62 13.75
CA LEU A 55 1.38 4.60 14.42
C LEU A 55 0.20 3.96 15.17
N ASN A 56 0.10 2.63 15.17
CA ASN A 56 -0.99 1.88 15.82
C ASN A 56 -2.38 2.43 15.47
N LEU A 57 -2.63 2.65 14.17
CA LEU A 57 -3.85 3.29 13.70
C LEU A 57 -5.09 2.41 13.90
N PRO A 58 -6.21 2.96 14.34
CA PRO A 58 -7.45 2.21 14.49
C PRO A 58 -8.06 1.87 13.13
N LYS A 59 -8.46 0.60 12.93
CA LYS A 59 -9.33 0.21 11.81
C LYS A 59 -10.73 0.78 12.04
N VAL A 60 -11.22 1.58 11.09
CA VAL A 60 -12.48 2.31 11.20
C VAL A 60 -13.56 1.81 10.26
N ALA A 61 -13.18 1.16 9.16
CA ALA A 61 -14.13 0.53 8.25
C ALA A 61 -13.48 -0.64 7.50
N GLU A 62 -14.32 -1.46 6.87
CA GLU A 62 -13.91 -2.60 6.06
C GLU A 62 -14.91 -2.86 4.94
N LEU A 63 -14.44 -2.98 3.69
CA LEU A 63 -15.23 -3.26 2.50
C LEU A 63 -14.93 -4.67 2.00
N THR A 64 -15.95 -5.51 1.85
CA THR A 64 -15.87 -6.83 1.23
C THR A 64 -16.81 -6.92 0.03
N GLY A 65 -16.52 -7.82 -0.90
CA GLY A 65 -17.43 -8.02 -2.03
C GLY A 65 -16.84 -8.91 -3.12
N PRO A 66 -17.64 -9.20 -4.16
CA PRO A 66 -17.31 -10.20 -5.17
C PRO A 66 -16.06 -9.87 -6.00
N GLY A 67 -15.67 -8.59 -6.06
CA GLY A 67 -14.46 -8.16 -6.74
C GLY A 67 -13.17 -8.34 -5.92
N LEU A 68 -13.27 -8.68 -4.63
CA LEU A 68 -12.14 -8.90 -3.72
C LEU A 68 -12.00 -10.40 -3.48
N MET A 69 -11.12 -11.04 -4.24
CA MET A 69 -10.88 -12.48 -4.20
C MET A 69 -9.45 -12.79 -3.77
N LEU A 70 -9.18 -14.03 -3.40
CA LEU A 70 -7.82 -14.50 -3.16
C LEU A 70 -6.95 -14.32 -4.41
N PRO A 71 -5.60 -14.32 -4.27
CA PRO A 71 -4.70 -14.26 -5.42
C PRO A 71 -5.10 -15.28 -6.51
N VAL A 72 -4.83 -14.91 -7.78
CA VAL A 72 -5.24 -15.66 -8.98
C VAL A 72 -6.76 -15.72 -9.21
N GLY A 73 -7.55 -14.85 -8.55
CA GLY A 73 -9.00 -14.71 -8.80
C GLY A 73 -9.86 -15.83 -8.21
N ASN A 74 -9.35 -16.58 -7.25
CA ASN A 74 -10.11 -17.64 -6.57
C ASN A 74 -11.02 -17.06 -5.49
N ALA A 75 -12.26 -17.53 -5.43
CA ALA A 75 -13.13 -17.30 -4.30
C ALA A 75 -12.64 -18.11 -3.09
N GLY A 76 -12.57 -17.48 -1.93
CA GLY A 76 -12.09 -18.15 -0.71
C GLY A 76 -11.92 -17.18 0.45
N VAL A 77 -11.29 -17.67 1.51
CA VAL A 77 -11.05 -16.94 2.75
C VAL A 77 -9.60 -17.11 3.19
N PHE A 78 -9.09 -16.15 3.92
CA PHE A 78 -7.88 -16.33 4.72
C PHE A 78 -8.22 -17.01 6.05
N VAL A 79 -7.23 -17.68 6.63
CA VAL A 79 -7.31 -18.20 7.99
C VAL A 79 -6.24 -17.49 8.81
N ASP A 80 -6.61 -16.83 9.90
CA ASP A 80 -5.64 -16.15 10.76
C ASP A 80 -4.94 -17.14 11.73
N GLY A 81 -3.98 -16.63 12.50
CA GLY A 81 -3.21 -17.44 13.46
C GLY A 81 -4.04 -18.07 14.58
N ASP A 82 -5.27 -17.61 14.80
CA ASP A 82 -6.23 -18.16 15.75
C ASP A 82 -7.25 -19.12 15.10
N GLY A 83 -7.09 -19.43 13.80
CA GLY A 83 -7.98 -20.31 13.05
C GLY A 83 -9.30 -19.67 12.62
N ARG A 84 -9.40 -18.33 12.61
CA ARG A 84 -10.63 -17.61 12.22
C ARG A 84 -10.66 -17.37 10.72
N LEU A 85 -11.86 -17.48 10.13
CA LEU A 85 -12.08 -17.21 8.70
C LEU A 85 -12.19 -15.70 8.46
N LEU A 86 -11.38 -15.19 7.53
CA LEU A 86 -11.34 -13.78 7.15
C LEU A 86 -11.60 -13.66 5.65
N LEU A 87 -12.62 -12.90 5.27
CA LEU A 87 -12.85 -12.57 3.87
C LEU A 87 -11.77 -11.61 3.35
N PRO A 88 -11.37 -11.74 2.08
CA PRO A 88 -10.61 -10.70 1.41
C PRO A 88 -11.35 -9.36 1.51
N SER A 89 -10.66 -8.32 1.95
CA SER A 89 -11.29 -7.04 2.24
C SER A 89 -10.35 -5.85 2.09
N TYR A 90 -10.93 -4.70 1.80
CA TYR A 90 -10.29 -3.41 1.91
C TYR A 90 -10.49 -2.87 3.31
N LYS A 91 -9.39 -2.60 4.01
CA LYS A 91 -9.37 -2.16 5.41
C LYS A 91 -8.97 -0.70 5.47
N PHE A 92 -9.77 0.10 6.19
CA PHE A 92 -9.57 1.53 6.34
C PHE A 92 -9.12 1.87 7.75
N TYR A 93 -8.03 2.65 7.85
CA TYR A 93 -7.42 3.06 9.11
C TYR A 93 -7.33 4.58 9.17
N LEU A 94 -7.64 5.18 10.30
CA LEU A 94 -7.74 6.63 10.46
C LEU A 94 -6.54 7.20 11.21
N LEU A 95 -5.91 8.21 10.63
CA LEU A 95 -4.94 9.10 11.27
C LEU A 95 -5.51 10.52 11.29
N PRO A 96 -5.99 11.00 12.45
CA PRO A 96 -6.37 12.40 12.59
C PRO A 96 -5.13 13.28 12.71
N LEU A 97 -5.07 14.36 11.90
CA LEU A 97 -4.01 15.37 11.94
C LEU A 97 -4.62 16.76 12.20
N GLU A 98 -3.77 17.73 12.50
CA GLU A 98 -4.21 19.11 12.60
C GLU A 98 -4.68 19.62 11.21
N GLY A 99 -5.92 20.07 11.14
CA GLY A 99 -6.54 20.63 9.92
C GLY A 99 -7.02 19.62 8.90
N LYS A 100 -6.62 18.33 8.96
CA LYS A 100 -7.06 17.28 8.03
C LYS A 100 -7.06 15.91 8.66
N ASP A 101 -7.80 14.99 8.08
CA ASP A 101 -7.83 13.59 8.49
C ASP A 101 -7.35 12.69 7.34
N VAL A 102 -6.46 11.74 7.63
CA VAL A 102 -5.92 10.80 6.64
C VAL A 102 -6.51 9.42 6.86
N LEU A 103 -7.11 8.87 5.82
CA LEU A 103 -7.64 7.53 5.79
C LEU A 103 -6.68 6.64 4.99
N PHE A 104 -6.03 5.69 5.64
CA PHE A 104 -5.17 4.71 4.99
C PHE A 104 -5.99 3.50 4.57
N LEU A 105 -5.86 3.09 3.31
CA LEU A 105 -6.48 1.92 2.71
C LEU A 105 -5.43 0.88 2.39
N THR A 106 -5.58 -0.30 2.94
CA THR A 106 -4.75 -1.47 2.63
C THR A 106 -5.58 -2.73 2.44
N SER A 107 -5.02 -3.74 1.80
CA SER A 107 -5.60 -5.06 1.60
C SER A 107 -4.50 -6.10 1.33
N GLU A 108 -4.82 -7.38 1.54
CA GLU A 108 -3.98 -8.50 1.12
C GLU A 108 -4.15 -8.84 -0.38
N VAL A 109 -5.14 -8.22 -1.04
CA VAL A 109 -5.49 -8.51 -2.42
C VAL A 109 -5.69 -7.24 -3.24
N GLN A 110 -5.46 -7.35 -4.56
CA GLN A 110 -5.97 -6.41 -5.56
C GLN A 110 -7.38 -6.86 -5.98
N PRO A 111 -8.24 -5.96 -6.42
CA PRO A 111 -9.49 -6.36 -7.07
C PRO A 111 -9.19 -7.17 -8.33
N VAL A 112 -10.01 -8.16 -8.62
CA VAL A 112 -9.94 -8.89 -9.89
C VAL A 112 -10.12 -7.92 -11.06
N SER A 113 -9.51 -8.23 -12.20
CA SER A 113 -9.41 -7.29 -13.34
C SER A 113 -10.76 -6.74 -13.82
N TRP A 114 -11.80 -7.57 -13.82
CA TRP A 114 -13.16 -7.16 -14.26
C TRP A 114 -13.89 -6.29 -13.21
N ALA A 115 -13.46 -6.28 -11.94
CA ALA A 115 -14.11 -5.54 -10.85
C ALA A 115 -13.35 -4.29 -10.41
N GLN A 116 -12.19 -3.97 -11.00
CA GLN A 116 -11.35 -2.86 -10.54
C GLN A 116 -12.08 -1.52 -10.54
N PHE A 117 -12.81 -1.21 -11.59
CA PHE A 117 -13.63 0.00 -11.67
C PHE A 117 -14.71 0.02 -10.61
N GLU A 118 -15.47 -1.07 -10.48
CA GLU A 118 -16.56 -1.15 -9.52
C GLU A 118 -16.07 -1.00 -8.08
N VAL A 119 -15.00 -1.70 -7.69
CA VAL A 119 -14.42 -1.57 -6.34
C VAL A 119 -13.93 -0.15 -6.09
N ALA A 120 -13.27 0.47 -7.07
CA ALA A 120 -12.82 1.86 -6.96
C ALA A 120 -13.99 2.82 -6.76
N GLU A 121 -15.09 2.65 -7.51
CA GLU A 121 -16.30 3.45 -7.36
C GLU A 121 -16.92 3.28 -5.95
N ARG A 122 -16.98 2.05 -5.40
CA ARG A 122 -17.47 1.82 -4.02
C ARG A 122 -16.59 2.49 -2.97
N VAL A 123 -15.27 2.46 -3.15
CA VAL A 123 -14.33 3.19 -2.27
C VAL A 123 -14.59 4.69 -2.34
N LEU A 124 -14.75 5.25 -3.54
CA LEU A 124 -15.01 6.68 -3.73
C LEU A 124 -16.38 7.10 -3.19
N ASP A 125 -17.42 6.29 -3.37
CA ASP A 125 -18.75 6.53 -2.80
C ASP A 125 -18.67 6.66 -1.28
N PHE A 126 -18.00 5.72 -0.62
CA PHE A 126 -17.76 5.78 0.81
C PHE A 126 -16.94 7.00 1.19
N PHE A 127 -15.79 7.20 0.55
CA PHE A 127 -14.85 8.27 0.89
C PHE A 127 -15.47 9.67 0.74
N THR A 128 -16.20 9.91 -0.35
CA THR A 128 -16.88 11.18 -0.55
C THR A 128 -18.00 11.41 0.46
N SER A 129 -18.74 10.35 0.82
CA SER A 129 -19.84 10.44 1.79
C SER A 129 -19.39 10.86 3.20
N ILE A 130 -18.13 10.66 3.53
CA ILE A 130 -17.55 11.00 4.84
C ILE A 130 -16.68 12.28 4.81
N GLY A 131 -16.65 13.02 3.71
CA GLY A 131 -15.90 14.28 3.59
C GLY A 131 -14.53 14.16 2.94
N GLY A 132 -14.30 13.14 2.12
CA GLY A 132 -13.08 12.97 1.33
C GLY A 132 -12.87 14.08 0.30
N ARG A 133 -11.61 14.49 0.07
CA ARG A 133 -11.20 15.56 -0.85
C ARG A 133 -10.02 15.23 -1.72
N GLU A 134 -9.16 14.31 -1.29
CA GLU A 134 -7.90 14.00 -1.97
C GLU A 134 -7.63 12.49 -1.94
N VAL A 135 -7.16 11.94 -3.05
CA VAL A 135 -6.84 10.52 -3.18
C VAL A 135 -5.41 10.35 -3.67
N VAL A 136 -4.62 9.62 -2.91
CA VAL A 136 -3.22 9.32 -3.18
C VAL A 136 -3.07 7.81 -3.39
N GLY A 137 -2.73 7.40 -4.62
CA GLY A 137 -2.30 6.04 -4.89
C GLY A 137 -0.83 5.87 -4.53
N VAL A 138 -0.47 4.76 -3.88
CA VAL A 138 0.91 4.45 -3.52
C VAL A 138 1.28 3.09 -4.09
N CYS A 139 2.36 3.03 -4.86
CA CYS A 139 2.86 1.79 -5.48
C CYS A 139 4.35 1.79 -5.81
N GLY A 140 4.82 0.70 -6.42
CA GLY A 140 6.13 0.62 -7.03
C GLY A 140 6.08 0.95 -8.51
N THR A 141 7.20 1.43 -9.06
CA THR A 141 7.44 1.56 -10.51
C THR A 141 8.75 0.90 -10.88
N SER A 142 8.77 0.20 -12.02
CA SER A 142 9.98 -0.48 -12.48
C SER A 142 11.00 0.51 -13.02
N THR A 143 12.28 0.28 -12.69
CA THR A 143 13.43 1.02 -13.19
C THR A 143 14.58 0.06 -13.45
N GLU A 144 15.53 0.45 -14.30
CA GLU A 144 16.79 -0.27 -14.48
C GLU A 144 17.85 0.11 -13.42
N SER A 145 17.65 1.26 -12.75
CA SER A 145 18.56 1.77 -11.73
C SER A 145 18.35 1.05 -10.39
N GLU A 146 19.45 0.74 -9.70
CA GLU A 146 19.43 0.27 -8.32
C GLU A 146 19.16 1.40 -7.31
N GLU A 147 19.40 2.66 -7.73
CA GLU A 147 19.06 3.82 -6.89
C GLU A 147 17.55 3.97 -6.77
N VAL A 148 17.10 4.09 -5.52
CA VAL A 148 15.69 4.30 -5.23
C VAL A 148 15.35 5.78 -5.36
N GLU A 149 14.40 6.05 -6.24
CA GLU A 149 13.83 7.37 -6.46
C GLU A 149 12.32 7.34 -6.22
N VAL A 150 11.75 8.49 -5.89
CA VAL A 150 10.31 8.62 -5.72
C VAL A 150 9.76 9.49 -6.84
N TYR A 151 8.79 8.91 -7.56
CA TYR A 151 8.11 9.55 -8.67
C TYR A 151 6.68 9.92 -8.29
N PHE A 152 6.12 10.89 -9.01
CA PHE A 152 4.69 11.18 -8.95
C PHE A 152 4.07 11.30 -10.34
N ALA A 153 2.78 11.03 -10.41
CA ALA A 153 1.91 11.38 -11.53
C ALA A 153 0.61 11.95 -10.95
N ALA A 154 0.06 12.97 -11.55
CA ALA A 154 -1.11 13.67 -11.02
C ALA A 154 -2.14 13.92 -12.11
N ALA A 155 -3.43 14.00 -11.72
CA ALA A 155 -4.47 14.46 -12.60
C ALA A 155 -4.23 15.93 -13.01
N PRO A 156 -4.69 16.34 -14.21
CA PRO A 156 -4.36 17.66 -14.77
C PRO A 156 -4.69 18.85 -13.88
N GLU A 157 -5.73 18.74 -13.06
CA GLU A 157 -6.24 19.81 -12.20
C GLU A 157 -5.52 19.91 -10.85
N VAL A 158 -4.59 19.00 -10.56
CA VAL A 158 -3.86 18.98 -9.29
C VAL A 158 -2.70 19.97 -9.33
N ASP A 159 -2.65 20.88 -8.37
CA ASP A 159 -1.45 21.69 -8.13
C ASP A 159 -0.32 20.80 -7.61
N THR A 160 0.72 20.64 -8.42
CA THR A 160 1.86 19.77 -8.12
C THR A 160 3.01 20.48 -7.43
N SER A 161 2.92 21.78 -7.18
CA SER A 161 4.00 22.59 -6.57
C SER A 161 4.54 21.97 -5.28
N LYS A 162 3.65 21.43 -4.45
CA LYS A 162 4.03 20.76 -3.22
C LYS A 162 4.81 19.47 -3.44
N LEU A 163 4.44 18.67 -4.46
CA LEU A 163 5.14 17.43 -4.82
C LEU A 163 6.53 17.74 -5.38
N GLU A 164 6.63 18.74 -6.24
CA GLU A 164 7.90 19.23 -6.80
C GLU A 164 8.81 19.81 -5.70
N GLY A 165 8.26 20.53 -4.74
CA GLY A 165 8.98 21.07 -3.58
C GLY A 165 9.56 20.00 -2.64
N LEU A 166 9.09 18.75 -2.73
CA LEU A 166 9.64 17.60 -2.02
C LEU A 166 10.73 16.83 -2.80
N ASN A 167 11.20 17.39 -3.94
CA ASN A 167 12.16 16.78 -4.86
C ASN A 167 11.67 15.44 -5.44
N LEU A 168 10.37 15.27 -5.63
CA LEU A 168 9.83 14.12 -6.33
C LEU A 168 9.99 14.30 -7.82
N LYS A 169 10.33 13.23 -8.53
CA LYS A 169 10.43 13.24 -9.98
C LYS A 169 9.06 13.09 -10.62
N ARG A 170 8.72 13.97 -11.55
CA ARG A 170 7.52 13.80 -12.37
C ARG A 170 7.70 12.60 -13.29
N SER A 171 6.73 11.69 -13.33
CA SER A 171 6.72 10.58 -14.30
C SER A 171 6.61 11.14 -15.73
N SER A 172 7.46 10.66 -16.62
CA SER A 172 7.54 11.13 -18.00
C SER A 172 6.63 10.38 -18.97
N GLY A 173 5.86 9.42 -18.48
CA GLY A 173 4.94 8.62 -19.31
C GLY A 173 4.84 7.18 -18.81
N GLY A 174 4.11 6.35 -19.57
CA GLY A 174 3.87 4.95 -19.24
C GLY A 174 2.45 4.66 -18.79
N THR A 175 2.27 3.52 -18.14
CA THR A 175 0.97 3.07 -17.63
C THR A 175 1.08 2.66 -16.18
N ILE A 176 0.08 3.00 -15.38
CA ILE A 176 -0.07 2.54 -14.00
C ILE A 176 -1.28 1.62 -13.96
N THR A 177 -1.04 0.33 -13.80
CA THR A 177 -2.10 -0.69 -13.75
C THR A 177 -2.66 -0.87 -12.34
N GLY A 178 -3.88 -1.38 -12.27
CA GLY A 178 -4.55 -1.67 -11.00
C GLY A 178 -5.07 -0.45 -10.26
N ALA A 179 -5.49 -0.65 -9.03
CA ALA A 179 -6.17 0.36 -8.24
C ALA A 179 -5.27 1.57 -7.90
N CYS A 180 -3.94 1.43 -7.96
CA CYS A 180 -3.00 2.51 -7.64
C CYS A 180 -3.21 3.74 -8.53
N GLY A 181 -3.29 3.55 -9.85
CA GLY A 181 -3.56 4.64 -10.79
C GLY A 181 -5.03 4.91 -10.98
N LEU A 182 -5.85 3.85 -10.98
CA LEU A 182 -7.26 3.94 -11.30
C LEU A 182 -8.04 4.75 -10.27
N LEU A 183 -7.81 4.53 -8.98
CA LEU A 183 -8.57 5.20 -7.92
C LEU A 183 -8.36 6.71 -7.90
N PRO A 184 -7.11 7.26 -7.95
CA PRO A 184 -6.89 8.70 -8.07
C PRO A 184 -7.43 9.30 -9.37
N ALA A 185 -7.34 8.57 -10.50
CA ALA A 185 -7.88 9.03 -11.77
C ALA A 185 -9.41 9.16 -11.74
N LEU A 186 -10.13 8.16 -11.20
CA LEU A 186 -11.57 8.24 -11.01
C LEU A 186 -11.97 9.31 -10.00
N ALA A 187 -11.17 9.53 -8.95
CA ALA A 187 -11.39 10.59 -7.99
C ALA A 187 -11.38 11.98 -8.66
N SER A 188 -10.48 12.22 -9.62
CA SER A 188 -10.42 13.48 -10.35
C SER A 188 -11.68 13.74 -11.19
N LEU A 189 -12.30 12.71 -11.76
CA LEU A 189 -13.58 12.83 -12.47
C LEU A 189 -14.74 13.25 -11.55
N ARG A 190 -14.57 13.06 -10.24
CA ARG A 190 -15.52 13.50 -9.21
C ARG A 190 -15.14 14.86 -8.58
N GLY A 191 -14.16 15.57 -9.16
CA GLY A 191 -13.67 16.85 -8.65
C GLY A 191 -12.82 16.74 -7.37
N LEU A 192 -12.29 15.57 -7.05
CA LEU A 192 -11.33 15.37 -5.97
C LEU A 192 -9.90 15.54 -6.51
N ARG A 193 -8.96 15.90 -5.64
CA ARG A 193 -7.54 15.88 -6.01
C ARG A 193 -7.06 14.43 -6.09
N GLY A 194 -6.50 14.02 -7.22
CA GLY A 194 -6.04 12.66 -7.46
C GLY A 194 -4.60 12.61 -7.97
N TYR A 195 -3.69 11.89 -7.29
CA TYR A 195 -2.32 11.68 -7.75
C TYR A 195 -1.72 10.39 -7.19
N VAL A 196 -0.58 10.00 -7.73
CA VAL A 196 0.13 8.77 -7.38
C VAL A 196 1.55 9.11 -6.92
N ILE A 197 2.01 8.44 -5.88
CA ILE A 197 3.40 8.42 -5.41
C ILE A 197 3.97 7.03 -5.65
N MET A 198 5.11 6.96 -6.34
CA MET A 198 5.70 5.69 -6.75
C MET A 198 7.15 5.60 -6.31
N GLY A 199 7.49 4.57 -5.54
CA GLY A 199 8.89 4.23 -5.27
C GLY A 199 9.47 3.37 -6.39
N SER A 200 10.65 3.73 -6.92
CA SER A 200 11.29 2.93 -7.96
C SER A 200 11.90 1.65 -7.41
N THR A 201 11.83 0.59 -8.21
CA THR A 201 12.45 -0.71 -7.91
C THR A 201 12.93 -1.38 -9.19
N HIS A 202 14.10 -2.01 -9.15
CA HIS A 202 14.66 -2.80 -10.26
C HIS A 202 14.24 -4.28 -10.22
N THR A 203 13.50 -4.68 -9.18
CA THR A 203 13.04 -6.06 -8.98
C THR A 203 11.55 -6.11 -8.68
N SER A 204 10.93 -7.25 -9.00
CA SER A 204 9.55 -7.56 -8.60
C SER A 204 9.44 -8.08 -7.16
N GLU A 205 10.55 -8.48 -6.54
CA GLU A 205 10.61 -8.90 -5.16
C GLU A 205 10.23 -7.76 -4.19
N PRO A 206 9.76 -8.07 -2.97
CA PRO A 206 9.46 -7.06 -1.97
C PRO A 206 10.64 -6.11 -1.74
N ASN A 207 10.42 -4.81 -1.91
CA ASN A 207 11.45 -3.79 -1.80
C ASN A 207 11.18 -2.81 -0.64
N PRO A 208 11.62 -3.12 0.59
CA PRO A 208 11.42 -2.26 1.74
C PRO A 208 12.25 -0.96 1.65
N VAL A 209 13.32 -0.90 0.86
CA VAL A 209 14.10 0.33 0.64
C VAL A 209 13.27 1.36 -0.11
N ALA A 210 12.60 0.93 -1.20
CA ALA A 210 11.69 1.79 -1.94
C ALA A 210 10.47 2.18 -1.09
N ALA A 211 9.93 1.24 -0.32
CA ALA A 211 8.83 1.53 0.61
C ALA A 211 9.23 2.56 1.67
N ARG A 212 10.45 2.49 2.21
CA ARG A 212 10.99 3.47 3.15
C ARG A 212 11.04 4.88 2.55
N ALA A 213 11.51 5.01 1.33
CA ALA A 213 11.54 6.30 0.63
C ALA A 213 10.13 6.89 0.47
N VAL A 214 9.14 6.04 0.17
CA VAL A 214 7.74 6.44 0.09
C VAL A 214 7.17 6.82 1.46
N VAL A 215 7.48 6.09 2.54
CA VAL A 215 7.06 6.45 3.91
C VAL A 215 7.57 7.84 4.29
N VAL A 216 8.86 8.12 4.04
CA VAL A 216 9.46 9.45 4.29
C VAL A 216 8.75 10.52 3.46
N THR A 217 8.46 10.23 2.21
CA THR A 217 7.74 11.16 1.33
C THR A 217 6.34 11.46 1.86
N LEU A 218 5.56 10.43 2.21
CA LEU A 218 4.21 10.58 2.75
C LEU A 218 4.20 11.33 4.08
N SER A 219 5.16 11.06 4.98
CA SER A 219 5.26 11.76 6.26
C SER A 219 5.45 13.26 6.08
N ARG A 220 6.34 13.66 5.15
CA ARG A 220 6.58 15.08 4.82
C ARG A 220 5.39 15.72 4.09
N LEU A 221 4.82 15.02 3.12
CA LEU A 221 3.68 15.48 2.32
C LEU A 221 2.44 15.73 3.18
N LEU A 222 2.16 14.81 4.08
CA LEU A 222 0.96 14.83 4.92
C LEU A 222 1.18 15.53 6.26
N GLY A 223 2.43 15.70 6.71
CA GLY A 223 2.77 16.43 7.93
C GLY A 223 2.59 15.62 9.21
N PHE A 224 3.04 14.36 9.21
CA PHE A 224 3.11 13.54 10.42
C PHE A 224 4.52 13.04 10.68
N SER A 225 4.83 12.72 11.95
CA SER A 225 6.11 12.13 12.35
C SER A 225 5.97 10.62 12.50
N ILE A 226 7.01 9.89 12.08
CA ILE A 226 7.07 8.43 12.19
C ILE A 226 8.52 8.00 12.41
N SER A 227 8.76 7.05 13.36
CA SER A 227 10.08 6.39 13.47
C SER A 227 10.25 5.45 12.27
N LEU A 228 11.49 5.31 11.82
CA LEU A 228 11.87 4.39 10.74
C LEU A 228 12.71 3.21 11.24
N ASP A 229 12.99 3.14 12.55
CA ASP A 229 13.93 2.19 13.15
C ASP A 229 13.60 0.73 12.86
N GLU A 230 12.32 0.36 12.89
CA GLU A 230 11.88 -1.00 12.60
C GLU A 230 12.03 -1.34 11.12
N LEU A 231 11.70 -0.39 10.24
CA LEU A 231 11.87 -0.55 8.79
C LEU A 231 13.34 -0.62 8.41
N ASP A 232 14.19 0.21 9.05
CA ASP A 232 15.64 0.18 8.85
C ASP A 232 16.26 -1.15 9.34
N ARG A 233 15.80 -1.70 10.46
CA ARG A 233 16.21 -3.03 10.92
C ARG A 233 15.82 -4.12 9.93
N MET A 234 14.59 -4.11 9.42
CA MET A 234 14.12 -5.05 8.40
C MET A 234 14.99 -5.01 7.14
N ILE A 235 15.32 -3.80 6.67
CA ILE A 235 16.22 -3.60 5.52
C ILE A 235 17.60 -4.20 5.77
N LEU A 236 18.18 -3.97 6.94
CA LEU A 236 19.50 -4.51 7.32
C LEU A 236 19.48 -6.04 7.39
N GLU A 237 18.43 -6.64 7.92
CA GLU A 237 18.29 -8.10 7.97
C GLU A 237 18.19 -8.72 6.58
N ILE A 238 17.44 -8.11 5.66
CA ILE A 238 17.32 -8.58 4.27
C ILE A 238 18.68 -8.50 3.58
N LYS A 239 19.36 -7.36 3.64
CA LYS A 239 20.70 -7.18 3.06
C LYS A 239 21.73 -8.17 3.61
N SER A 240 21.68 -8.43 4.91
CA SER A 240 22.58 -9.41 5.54
C SER A 240 22.33 -10.84 5.00
N ARG A 241 21.08 -11.24 4.83
CA ARG A 241 20.72 -12.55 4.25
C ARG A 241 21.14 -12.65 2.79
N GLU A 242 20.93 -11.60 2.00
CA GLU A 242 21.37 -11.54 0.60
C GLU A 242 22.89 -11.68 0.47
N GLU A 243 23.65 -10.99 1.33
CA GLU A 243 25.10 -11.09 1.34
C GLU A 243 25.60 -12.51 1.70
N VAL A 244 24.98 -13.14 2.70
CA VAL A 244 25.30 -14.53 3.06
C VAL A 244 24.99 -15.48 1.90
N MET A 245 23.83 -15.32 1.26
CA MET A 245 23.44 -16.14 0.12
C MET A 245 24.41 -15.96 -1.05
N ARG A 246 24.78 -14.72 -1.37
CA ARG A 246 25.76 -14.42 -2.42
C ARG A 246 27.11 -15.09 -2.15
N LYS A 247 27.62 -14.99 -0.92
CA LYS A 247 28.88 -15.66 -0.52
C LYS A 247 28.79 -17.19 -0.65
N MET A 248 27.64 -17.78 -0.32
CA MET A 248 27.43 -19.22 -0.48
C MET A 248 27.41 -19.63 -1.96
N LEU A 249 26.77 -18.86 -2.83
CA LEU A 249 26.77 -19.11 -4.27
C LEU A 249 28.16 -18.99 -4.87
N GLU A 250 28.90 -17.92 -4.57
CA GLU A 250 30.29 -17.73 -5.02
C GLU A 250 31.21 -18.89 -4.59
N GLN A 251 31.01 -19.41 -3.36
CA GLN A 251 31.75 -20.58 -2.87
C GLN A 251 31.36 -21.87 -3.60
N ALA A 252 30.07 -22.05 -3.90
CA ALA A 252 29.59 -23.21 -4.63
C ALA A 252 30.11 -23.21 -6.08
N GLU A 253 30.11 -22.05 -6.75
CA GLU A 253 30.67 -21.89 -8.10
C GLU A 253 32.17 -22.20 -8.12
N LYS A 254 32.96 -21.64 -7.21
CA LYS A 254 34.39 -21.94 -7.08
C LYS A 254 34.68 -23.43 -6.84
N ARG A 255 33.83 -24.10 -6.07
CA ARG A 255 33.94 -25.57 -5.87
C ARG A 255 33.62 -26.35 -7.13
N ALA A 256 32.61 -25.94 -7.89
CA ALA A 256 32.27 -26.56 -9.16
C ALA A 256 33.40 -26.42 -10.20
N GLU A 257 34.02 -25.24 -10.27
CA GLU A 257 35.16 -24.95 -11.14
C GLU A 257 36.43 -25.78 -10.78
N THR A 258 36.65 -26.02 -9.48
CA THR A 258 37.82 -26.81 -9.03
C THR A 258 37.63 -28.34 -9.17
N GLY A 259 36.45 -28.80 -9.56
CA GLY A 259 36.16 -30.24 -9.77
C GLY A 259 36.23 -31.10 -8.52
N LEU A 260 36.24 -30.50 -7.32
CA LEU A 260 36.29 -31.24 -6.06
C LEU A 260 34.90 -31.82 -5.72
N PRO A 261 34.80 -33.14 -5.44
CA PRO A 261 33.54 -33.76 -5.05
C PRO A 261 33.00 -33.17 -3.75
N SER A 262 31.68 -33.03 -3.61
CA SER A 262 30.97 -32.40 -2.48
C SER A 262 31.20 -33.04 -1.09
N TRP A 263 31.81 -34.27 -1.06
CA TRP A 263 32.16 -35.02 0.16
C TRP A 263 33.60 -34.80 0.62
N TYR A 264 34.34 -33.86 0.00
CA TYR A 264 35.75 -33.58 0.35
C TYR A 264 35.87 -32.40 1.33
N VAL A 265 34.99 -32.33 2.33
CA VAL A 265 35.09 -31.38 3.44
C VAL A 265 34.91 -32.11 4.76
#